data_d120cdfd817799bc6b6b88e6bca1c864
#
_entry.id   d120cdfd817799bc6b6b88e6bca1c864
#
_cell.length_a   1.000
_cell.length_b   1.000
_cell.length_c   1.000
_cell.angle_alpha   90.00
_cell.angle_beta   90.00
_cell.angle_gamma   90.00
#
_symmetry.space_group_name_H-M   'P 1'
#
loop_
_entity.id
_entity.type
_entity.pdbx_description
1 polymer ?
#
loop_
_entity_poly.entity_id
_entity_poly.type
_entity_poly.pdbx_seq_one_letter_code
_entity_poly.pdbx_strand_id
1 'polypeptide(L)'
;MIDINNITFEYLHGRPVLKDFTLSFPQGGVYGLLGKNGTGKSTLLYLISGLLRPSKGEVRVDGLLAQNRQPEMLKEVFLVPEEYDLPAVRLQQYARVLKPFYPRFSDELLRSCIEGFDLDMDMHLGALSM
;
A
#
# COMPACT_ATOMS: atom_id res chain seq x y z
N MET A 1 5.30 8.30 9.65
CA MET A 1 6.62 7.63 9.78
C MET A 1 6.43 6.12 9.74
N ILE A 2 7.33 5.40 9.06
CA ILE A 2 7.30 3.92 9.02
C ILE A 2 8.57 3.42 9.68
N ASP A 3 8.42 2.56 10.68
CA ASP A 3 9.52 1.94 11.42
C ASP A 3 9.48 0.42 11.30
N ILE A 4 10.58 -0.15 10.85
CA ILE A 4 10.78 -1.58 10.66
C ILE A 4 11.89 -1.99 11.61
N ASN A 5 11.56 -2.81 12.60
CA ASN A 5 12.47 -3.18 13.68
C ASN A 5 12.78 -4.66 13.65
N ASN A 6 14.00 -5.00 13.23
CA ASN A 6 14.58 -6.33 13.29
C ASN A 6 13.64 -7.44 12.79
N ILE A 7 12.99 -7.20 11.63
CA ILE A 7 12.06 -8.16 11.08
C ILE A 7 12.76 -9.33 10.40
N THR A 8 12.16 -10.51 10.58
CA THR A 8 12.47 -11.70 9.77
C THR A 8 11.16 -12.19 9.17
N PHE A 9 11.15 -12.49 7.88
CA PHE A 9 9.99 -13.01 7.17
C PHE A 9 10.36 -14.10 6.18
N GLU A 10 9.56 -15.15 6.14
CA GLU A 10 9.69 -16.29 5.22
C GLU A 10 8.29 -16.73 4.74
N TYR A 11 8.16 -17.06 3.46
CA TYR A 11 6.94 -17.70 2.94
C TYR A 11 6.90 -19.20 3.22
N LEU A 12 8.09 -19.82 3.19
CA LEU A 12 8.29 -21.24 3.46
C LEU A 12 9.36 -21.37 4.54
N HIS A 13 9.17 -22.26 5.48
CA HIS A 13 10.12 -22.51 6.56
C HIS A 13 11.54 -22.78 6.03
N GLY A 14 12.52 -22.10 6.60
CA GLY A 14 13.94 -22.28 6.29
C GLY A 14 14.49 -21.44 5.13
N ARG A 15 13.69 -20.58 4.51
CA ARG A 15 14.15 -19.65 3.47
C ARG A 15 13.65 -18.22 3.73
N PRO A 16 14.32 -17.46 4.59
CA PRO A 16 13.94 -16.10 4.89
C PRO A 16 14.14 -15.20 3.64
N VAL A 17 13.08 -14.45 3.30
CA VAL A 17 13.10 -13.40 2.27
C VAL A 17 13.70 -12.12 2.84
N LEU A 18 13.38 -11.83 4.11
CA LEU A 18 13.96 -10.74 4.89
C LEU A 18 14.50 -11.36 6.19
N LYS A 19 15.72 -10.99 6.58
CA LYS A 19 16.38 -11.50 7.79
C LYS A 19 17.01 -10.35 8.57
N ASP A 20 16.62 -10.24 9.84
CA ASP A 20 17.13 -9.24 10.78
C ASP A 20 17.15 -7.81 10.19
N PHE A 21 16.10 -7.49 9.40
CA PHE A 21 16.02 -6.26 8.61
C PHE A 21 15.46 -5.12 9.46
N THR A 22 16.17 -4.01 9.49
CA THR A 22 15.80 -2.78 10.20
C THR A 22 15.90 -1.60 9.25
N LEU A 23 14.84 -0.79 9.16
CA LEU A 23 14.80 0.41 8.33
C LEU A 23 13.73 1.37 8.86
N SER A 24 13.97 2.67 8.75
CA SER A 24 12.99 3.71 9.10
C SER A 24 12.80 4.66 7.92
N PHE A 25 11.53 5.01 7.65
CA PHE A 25 11.16 5.99 6.64
C PHE A 25 10.53 7.20 7.34
N PRO A 26 11.22 8.35 7.38
CA PRO A 26 10.66 9.60 7.85
C PRO A 26 9.38 9.98 7.09
N GLN A 27 8.52 10.75 7.74
CA GLN A 27 7.30 11.24 7.12
C GLN A 27 7.60 12.27 6.02
N GLY A 28 6.78 12.27 4.95
CA GLY A 28 6.82 13.26 3.88
C GLY A 28 7.89 13.03 2.81
N GLY A 29 8.61 11.91 2.84
CA GLY A 29 9.59 11.53 1.82
C GLY A 29 9.01 10.69 0.69
N VAL A 30 9.66 10.72 -0.48
CA VAL A 30 9.46 9.75 -1.57
C VAL A 30 10.66 8.82 -1.59
N TYR A 31 10.43 7.52 -1.50
CA TYR A 31 11.47 6.50 -1.36
C TYR A 31 11.38 5.47 -2.48
N GLY A 32 12.51 5.17 -3.11
CA GLY A 32 12.62 4.12 -4.11
C GLY A 32 13.23 2.84 -3.53
N LEU A 33 12.57 1.70 -3.73
CA LEU A 33 13.11 0.38 -3.38
C LEU A 33 13.78 -0.23 -4.62
N LEU A 34 15.11 -0.31 -4.60
CA LEU A 34 15.90 -0.88 -5.68
C LEU A 34 16.41 -2.28 -5.30
N GLY A 35 16.44 -3.17 -6.27
CA GLY A 35 16.93 -4.54 -6.09
C GLY A 35 16.45 -5.47 -7.18
N LYS A 36 17.13 -6.60 -7.33
CA LYS A 36 16.76 -7.67 -8.29
C LYS A 36 15.37 -8.23 -7.97
N ASN A 37 14.74 -8.90 -8.95
CA ASN A 37 13.49 -9.62 -8.70
C ASN A 37 13.72 -10.72 -7.66
N GLY A 38 12.73 -10.92 -6.78
CA GLY A 38 12.82 -11.90 -5.69
C GLY A 38 13.56 -11.45 -4.43
N THR A 39 14.07 -10.21 -4.36
CA THR A 39 14.79 -9.72 -3.17
C THR A 39 13.89 -9.26 -2.01
N GLY A 40 12.56 -9.42 -2.12
CA GLY A 40 11.63 -9.09 -1.05
C GLY A 40 11.04 -7.68 -1.08
N LYS A 41 11.18 -6.91 -2.18
CA LYS A 41 10.61 -5.56 -2.31
C LYS A 41 9.10 -5.53 -2.07
N SER A 42 8.35 -6.33 -2.83
CA SER A 42 6.89 -6.45 -2.68
C SER A 42 6.50 -7.02 -1.31
N THR A 43 7.29 -7.98 -0.81
CA THR A 43 7.11 -8.54 0.55
C THR A 43 7.21 -7.46 1.61
N LEU A 44 8.20 -6.55 1.49
CA LEU A 44 8.35 -5.42 2.41
C LEU A 44 7.14 -4.49 2.38
N LEU A 45 6.61 -4.17 1.18
CA LEU A 45 5.40 -3.36 1.03
C LEU A 45 4.17 -4.05 1.67
N TYR A 46 4.04 -5.36 1.51
CA TYR A 46 2.96 -6.13 2.15
C TYR A 46 3.09 -6.18 3.68
N LEU A 47 4.30 -6.23 4.21
CA LEU A 47 4.55 -6.14 5.66
C LEU A 47 4.20 -4.75 6.20
N ILE A 48 4.57 -3.68 5.48
CA ILE A 48 4.23 -2.29 5.83
C ILE A 48 2.72 -2.07 5.80
N SER A 49 2.01 -2.62 4.81
CA SER A 49 0.55 -2.51 4.72
C SER A 49 -0.22 -3.44 5.67
N GLY A 50 0.51 -4.29 6.43
CA GLY A 50 -0.09 -5.25 7.36
C GLY A 50 -0.79 -6.43 6.70
N LEU A 51 -0.59 -6.65 5.40
CA LEU A 51 -1.10 -7.83 4.68
C LEU A 51 -0.29 -9.09 5.01
N LEU A 52 0.98 -8.91 5.37
CA LEU A 52 1.84 -9.97 5.87
C LEU A 52 2.26 -9.67 7.31
N ARG A 53 2.59 -10.72 8.04
CA ARG A 53 3.07 -10.65 9.42
C ARG A 53 4.49 -11.21 9.50
N PRO A 54 5.45 -10.47 10.05
CA PRO A 54 6.80 -10.98 10.24
C PRO A 54 6.82 -12.12 11.27
N SER A 55 7.71 -13.08 11.10
CA SER A 55 7.95 -14.17 12.07
C SER A 55 8.70 -13.67 13.31
N LYS A 56 9.51 -12.60 13.14
CA LYS A 56 10.23 -11.90 14.23
C LYS A 56 10.22 -10.41 13.95
N GLY A 57 10.36 -9.61 15.02
CA GLY A 57 10.38 -8.17 14.95
C GLY A 57 8.99 -7.58 14.70
N GLU A 58 8.94 -6.30 14.33
CA GLU A 58 7.68 -5.58 14.13
C GLU A 58 7.81 -4.49 13.08
N VAL A 59 6.68 -4.17 12.45
CA VAL A 59 6.54 -3.02 11.56
C VAL A 59 5.50 -2.08 12.18
N ARG A 60 5.83 -0.79 12.26
CA ARG A 60 4.93 0.26 12.74
C ARG A 60 4.72 1.32 11.67
N VAL A 61 3.49 1.78 11.55
CA VAL A 61 3.10 2.95 10.76
C VAL A 61 2.50 3.96 11.72
N ASP A 62 3.13 5.13 11.82
CA ASP A 62 2.78 6.19 12.78
C ASP A 62 2.58 5.67 14.21
N GLY A 63 3.49 4.78 14.64
CA GLY A 63 3.50 4.15 15.96
C GLY A 63 2.55 2.95 16.12
N LEU A 64 1.64 2.71 15.18
CA LEU A 64 0.69 1.60 15.23
C LEU A 64 1.27 0.35 14.58
N LEU A 65 1.08 -0.83 15.20
CA LEU A 65 1.53 -2.10 14.63
C LEU A 65 0.77 -2.40 13.33
N ALA A 66 1.51 -2.50 12.22
CA ALA A 66 0.94 -2.73 10.89
C ALA A 66 0.11 -4.01 10.83
N GLN A 67 0.59 -5.09 11.43
CA GLN A 67 -0.08 -6.39 11.46
C GLN A 67 -1.44 -6.40 12.15
N ASN A 68 -1.74 -5.41 13.00
CA ASN A 68 -3.03 -5.32 13.69
C ASN A 68 -4.12 -4.71 12.81
N ARG A 69 -3.73 -4.04 11.70
CA ARG A 69 -4.64 -3.45 10.72
C ARG A 69 -5.77 -2.62 11.36
N GLN A 70 -5.41 -1.86 12.38
CA GLN A 70 -6.36 -0.96 13.06
C GLN A 70 -6.89 0.10 12.07
N PRO A 71 -8.15 0.53 12.18
CA PRO A 71 -8.75 1.53 11.29
C PRO A 71 -7.92 2.82 11.19
N GLU A 72 -7.32 3.25 12.29
CA GLU A 72 -6.47 4.44 12.37
C GLU A 72 -5.23 4.31 11.45
N MET A 73 -4.59 3.14 11.44
CA MET A 73 -3.46 2.85 10.56
C MET A 73 -3.90 2.71 9.11
N LEU A 74 -5.01 2.02 8.84
CA LEU A 74 -5.50 1.78 7.47
C LEU A 74 -5.93 3.06 6.75
N LYS A 75 -6.33 4.11 7.47
CA LYS A 75 -6.62 5.43 6.89
C LYS A 75 -5.38 6.14 6.34
N GLU A 76 -4.19 5.76 6.81
CA GLU A 76 -2.91 6.38 6.44
C GLU A 76 -2.15 5.57 5.38
N VAL A 77 -2.59 4.35 5.06
CA VAL A 77 -1.91 3.45 4.14
C VAL A 77 -2.81 3.07 2.98
N PHE A 78 -2.34 3.32 1.75
CA PHE A 78 -2.94 2.81 0.54
C PHE A 78 -1.89 2.04 -0.25
N LEU A 79 -2.13 0.75 -0.49
CA LEU A 79 -1.26 -0.10 -1.28
C LEU A 79 -1.82 -0.20 -2.71
N VAL A 80 -1.00 0.17 -3.70
CA VAL A 80 -1.29 -0.09 -5.11
C VAL A 80 -0.45 -1.30 -5.52
N PRO A 81 -1.04 -2.49 -5.68
CA PRO A 81 -0.32 -3.67 -6.12
C PRO A 81 0.01 -3.59 -7.62
N GLU A 82 0.96 -4.41 -8.07
CA GLU A 82 1.35 -4.50 -9.48
C GLU A 82 0.22 -5.11 -10.33
N GLU A 83 -0.47 -6.11 -9.78
CA GLU A 83 -1.64 -6.74 -10.40
C GLU A 83 -2.84 -6.59 -9.46
N TYR A 84 -3.97 -6.13 -9.98
CA TYR A 84 -5.22 -6.04 -9.24
C TYR A 84 -6.43 -6.06 -10.17
N ASP A 85 -7.51 -6.66 -9.71
CA ASP A 85 -8.79 -6.65 -10.40
C ASP A 85 -9.55 -5.37 -10.06
N LEU A 86 -9.88 -4.60 -11.07
CA LEU A 86 -10.77 -3.46 -10.91
C LEU A 86 -12.23 -3.93 -10.87
N PRO A 87 -13.02 -3.40 -9.92
CA PRO A 87 -14.43 -3.74 -9.88
C PRO A 87 -15.17 -3.22 -11.13
N ALA A 88 -16.17 -3.96 -11.57
CA ALA A 88 -17.00 -3.62 -12.73
C ALA A 88 -17.97 -2.47 -12.40
N VAL A 89 -17.45 -1.31 -12.02
CA VAL A 89 -18.20 -0.09 -11.67
C VAL A 89 -17.60 1.12 -12.38
N ARG A 90 -18.32 2.24 -12.37
CA ARG A 90 -17.79 3.52 -12.90
C ARG A 90 -16.78 4.14 -11.91
N LEU A 91 -15.81 4.90 -12.42
CA LEU A 91 -14.80 5.57 -11.62
C LEU A 91 -15.43 6.45 -10.52
N GLN A 92 -16.45 7.24 -10.84
CA GLN A 92 -17.17 8.04 -9.84
C GLN A 92 -17.81 7.22 -8.70
N GLN A 93 -18.32 6.01 -9.01
CA GLN A 93 -18.90 5.13 -8.01
C GLN A 93 -17.81 4.54 -7.11
N TYR A 94 -16.69 4.15 -7.70
CA TYR A 94 -15.52 3.66 -6.97
C TYR A 94 -14.96 4.73 -6.02
N ALA A 95 -14.75 5.96 -6.51
CA ALA A 95 -14.29 7.07 -5.69
C ALA A 95 -15.26 7.36 -4.52
N ARG A 96 -16.58 7.33 -4.76
CA ARG A 96 -17.60 7.52 -3.72
C ARG A 96 -17.54 6.46 -2.63
N VAL A 97 -17.26 5.20 -2.98
CA VAL A 97 -17.14 4.10 -2.01
C VAL A 97 -15.86 4.24 -1.19
N LEU A 98 -14.73 4.65 -1.80
CA LEU A 98 -13.45 4.77 -1.12
C LEU A 98 -13.35 6.00 -0.21
N LYS A 99 -13.92 7.13 -0.62
CA LYS A 99 -13.81 8.42 0.07
C LYS A 99 -14.04 8.36 1.59
N PRO A 100 -15.04 7.65 2.14
CA PRO A 100 -15.28 7.59 3.58
C PRO A 100 -14.14 6.92 4.38
N PHE A 101 -13.32 6.08 3.73
CA PHE A 101 -12.22 5.38 4.39
C PHE A 101 -10.93 6.21 4.46
N TYR A 102 -10.83 7.28 3.66
CA TYR A 102 -9.63 8.10 3.55
C TYR A 102 -9.94 9.57 3.89
N PRO A 103 -9.72 10.01 5.13
CA PRO A 103 -10.06 11.37 5.57
C PRO A 103 -9.38 12.48 4.78
N ARG A 104 -8.21 12.18 4.17
CA ARG A 104 -7.46 13.12 3.32
C ARG A 104 -7.80 13.02 1.84
N PHE A 105 -8.87 12.32 1.48
CA PHE A 105 -9.33 12.26 0.09
C PHE A 105 -9.73 13.66 -0.41
N SER A 106 -9.13 14.10 -1.50
CA SER A 106 -9.39 15.39 -2.11
C SER A 106 -10.15 15.23 -3.43
N ASP A 107 -11.37 15.76 -3.49
CA ASP A 107 -12.15 15.80 -4.74
C ASP A 107 -11.49 16.71 -5.78
N GLU A 108 -10.81 17.78 -5.34
CA GLU A 108 -10.09 18.70 -6.23
C GLU A 108 -8.90 17.99 -6.88
N LEU A 109 -8.10 17.28 -6.09
CA LEU A 109 -6.99 16.50 -6.62
C LEU A 109 -7.47 15.40 -7.57
N LEU A 110 -8.57 14.71 -7.23
CA LEU A 110 -9.17 13.71 -8.13
C LEU A 110 -9.53 14.33 -9.49
N ARG A 111 -10.23 15.48 -9.50
CA ARG A 111 -10.58 16.17 -10.75
C ARG A 111 -9.33 16.56 -11.54
N SER A 112 -8.34 17.14 -10.89
CA SER A 112 -7.08 17.51 -11.55
C SER A 112 -6.36 16.30 -12.18
N CYS A 113 -6.36 15.14 -11.50
CA CYS A 113 -5.83 13.92 -12.08
C CYS A 113 -6.65 13.43 -13.27
N ILE A 114 -7.98 13.44 -13.18
CA ILE A 114 -8.87 13.04 -14.26
C ILE A 114 -8.62 13.90 -15.51
N GLU A 115 -8.55 15.23 -15.35
CA GLU A 115 -8.24 16.16 -16.42
C GLU A 115 -6.82 15.95 -16.98
N GLY A 116 -5.83 15.80 -16.11
CA GLY A 116 -4.42 15.64 -16.49
C GLY A 116 -4.11 14.34 -17.24
N PHE A 117 -4.87 13.29 -16.99
CA PHE A 117 -4.75 11.99 -17.66
C PHE A 117 -5.79 11.78 -18.77
N ASP A 118 -6.57 12.79 -19.12
CA ASP A 118 -7.66 12.72 -20.12
C ASP A 118 -8.62 11.55 -19.87
N LEU A 119 -9.03 11.39 -18.61
CA LEU A 119 -9.95 10.35 -18.17
C LEU A 119 -11.38 10.90 -18.04
N ASP A 120 -12.37 10.01 -18.01
CA ASP A 120 -13.77 10.33 -17.76
C ASP A 120 -14.23 9.73 -16.42
N MET A 121 -14.91 10.52 -15.59
CA MET A 121 -15.51 10.05 -14.34
C MET A 121 -16.58 8.96 -14.58
N ASP A 122 -17.18 8.94 -15.76
CA ASP A 122 -18.17 7.94 -16.17
C ASP A 122 -17.55 6.68 -16.79
N MET A 123 -16.23 6.66 -16.98
CA MET A 123 -15.54 5.50 -17.51
C MET A 123 -15.79 4.26 -16.65
N HIS A 124 -15.90 3.10 -17.28
CA HIS A 124 -16.10 1.83 -16.63
C HIS A 124 -14.76 1.17 -16.29
N LEU A 125 -14.47 1.00 -15.01
CA LEU A 125 -13.16 0.49 -14.57
C LEU A 125 -12.85 -0.91 -15.09
N GLY A 126 -13.86 -1.78 -15.18
CA GLY A 126 -13.69 -3.13 -15.73
C GLY A 126 -13.36 -3.19 -17.23
N ALA A 127 -13.42 -2.06 -17.94
CA ALA A 127 -13.04 -1.97 -19.36
C ALA A 127 -11.58 -1.51 -19.55
N LEU A 128 -10.89 -1.14 -18.48
CA LEU A 128 -9.48 -0.78 -18.53
C LEU A 128 -8.65 -2.05 -18.67
N SER A 129 -7.98 -2.20 -19.83
CA SER A 129 -6.92 -3.20 -19.97
C SER A 129 -5.68 -2.73 -19.23
N MET A 130 -5.13 -3.61 -18.44
CA MET A 130 -3.77 -3.44 -17.93
C MET A 130 -2.75 -3.84 -18.99
#